data_4698bd2c005eda79108e5ac079df2438
#
_entry.id   4698bd2c005eda79108e5ac079df2438
#
_cell.length_a   1.000
_cell.length_b   1.000
_cell.length_c   1.000
_cell.angle_alpha   90.00
_cell.angle_beta   90.00
_cell.angle_gamma   90.00
#
_symmetry.space_group_name_H-M   'P 1'
#
loop_
_entity.id
_entity.type
_entity.pdbx_description
1 polymer ?
#
loop_
_entity_poly.entity_id
_entity_poly.type
_entity_poly.pdbx_seq_one_letter_code
_entity_poly.pdbx_strand_id
1 'polypeptide(L)'
;MMFKKIKIALLSILCFSNFMLIAQSQNKRRVLLFADTENNTTLIQQKQILASDEAGCLDRDMVMETYELDKTDKKVRDKYNISSAPFTFLLIGKDGHVALRAYKTIPKAQLFALIDGMPMRRDEMKRKQH
;
A
#
# COMPACT_ATOMS: atom_id res chain seq x y z
N MET A 1 39.94 -7.48 -15.93
CA MET A 1 39.03 -6.83 -16.87
C MET A 1 37.64 -7.49 -16.94
N MET A 2 37.52 -8.81 -16.91
CA MET A 2 36.23 -9.51 -16.95
C MET A 2 35.31 -9.22 -15.75
N PHE A 3 35.86 -9.05 -14.55
CA PHE A 3 35.07 -8.81 -13.33
C PHE A 3 34.43 -7.41 -13.26
N LYS A 4 34.97 -6.39 -13.91
CA LYS A 4 34.35 -5.04 -13.97
C LYS A 4 33.10 -5.01 -14.84
N LYS A 5 33.05 -5.78 -15.90
CA LYS A 5 31.89 -5.86 -16.80
C LYS A 5 30.71 -6.59 -16.15
N ILE A 6 31.00 -7.62 -15.33
CA ILE A 6 29.98 -8.37 -14.59
C ILE A 6 29.34 -7.52 -13.48
N LYS A 7 30.12 -6.68 -12.78
CA LYS A 7 29.60 -5.76 -11.77
C LYS A 7 28.65 -4.70 -12.33
N ILE A 8 28.92 -4.17 -13.51
CA ILE A 8 28.08 -3.18 -14.17
C ILE A 8 26.75 -3.80 -14.63
N ALA A 9 26.77 -5.03 -15.16
CA ALA A 9 25.58 -5.75 -15.58
C ALA A 9 24.67 -6.09 -14.40
N LEU A 10 25.23 -6.50 -13.26
CA LEU A 10 24.49 -6.76 -12.04
C LEU A 10 23.83 -5.49 -11.45
N LEU A 11 24.52 -4.35 -11.51
CA LEU A 11 23.98 -3.08 -11.03
C LEU A 11 22.81 -2.59 -11.92
N SER A 12 22.90 -2.78 -13.23
CA SER A 12 21.82 -2.40 -14.15
C SER A 12 20.56 -3.28 -13.99
N ILE A 13 20.73 -4.56 -13.68
CA ILE A 13 19.61 -5.49 -13.41
C ILE A 13 18.89 -5.11 -12.12
N LEU A 14 19.62 -4.74 -11.06
CA LEU A 14 19.05 -4.27 -9.79
C LEU A 14 18.25 -2.96 -9.96
N CYS A 15 18.75 -2.00 -10.73
CA CYS A 15 18.04 -0.75 -11.02
C CYS A 15 16.76 -0.99 -11.82
N PHE A 16 16.76 -1.92 -12.77
CA PHE A 16 15.62 -2.27 -13.58
C PHE A 16 14.52 -2.97 -12.75
N SER A 17 14.90 -3.83 -11.82
CA SER A 17 13.96 -4.51 -10.91
C SER A 17 13.23 -3.53 -9.99
N ASN A 18 13.92 -2.52 -9.46
CA ASN A 18 13.32 -1.49 -8.63
C ASN A 18 12.37 -0.58 -9.43
N PHE A 19 12.69 -0.27 -10.68
CA PHE A 19 11.83 0.52 -11.55
C PHE A 19 10.52 -0.21 -11.86
N MET A 20 10.56 -1.50 -12.12
CA MET A 20 9.37 -2.32 -12.37
C MET A 20 8.46 -2.43 -11.14
N LEU A 21 9.01 -2.54 -9.93
CA LEU A 21 8.25 -2.55 -8.69
C LEU A 21 7.48 -1.24 -8.47
N ILE A 22 8.10 -0.10 -8.75
CA ILE A 22 7.46 1.23 -8.66
C ILE A 22 6.33 1.36 -9.70
N ALA A 23 6.54 0.92 -10.93
CA ALA A 23 5.54 0.96 -11.98
C ALA A 23 4.33 0.06 -11.68
N GLN A 24 4.53 -1.09 -11.04
CA GLN A 24 3.45 -1.99 -10.63
C GLN A 24 2.58 -1.43 -9.51
N SER A 25 3.11 -0.58 -8.64
CA SER A 25 2.35 0.01 -7.54
C SER A 25 1.40 1.13 -7.98
N GLN A 26 1.64 1.75 -9.15
CA GLN A 26 0.85 2.90 -9.62
C GLN A 26 -0.59 2.55 -10.02
N ASN A 27 -0.87 1.29 -10.37
CA ASN A 27 -2.21 0.82 -10.73
C ASN A 27 -2.89 0.02 -9.61
N LYS A 28 -2.42 0.19 -8.38
CA LYS A 28 -2.95 -0.50 -7.22
C LYS A 28 -3.62 0.47 -6.25
N ARG A 29 -4.63 -0.01 -5.54
CA ARG A 29 -5.10 0.66 -4.33
C ARG A 29 -4.09 0.41 -3.24
N ARG A 30 -3.66 1.44 -2.57
CA ARG A 30 -2.60 1.37 -1.57
C ARG A 30 -3.18 1.57 -0.18
N VAL A 31 -2.97 0.62 0.70
CA VAL A 31 -3.22 0.77 2.13
C VAL A 31 -1.91 1.17 2.77
N LEU A 32 -1.84 2.38 3.31
CA LEU A 32 -0.68 2.89 4.02
C LEU A 32 -0.97 2.85 5.52
N LEU A 33 -0.12 2.18 6.27
CA LEU A 33 -0.22 2.06 7.72
C LEU A 33 0.97 2.78 8.35
N PHE A 34 0.69 3.85 9.07
CA PHE A 34 1.70 4.61 9.82
C PHE A 34 1.55 4.27 11.30
N ALA A 35 2.63 3.97 11.96
CA ALA A 35 2.64 3.66 13.39
C ALA A 35 3.86 4.28 14.09
N ASP A 36 3.72 4.54 15.38
CA ASP A 36 4.82 5.04 16.22
C ASP A 36 5.97 4.06 16.30
N THR A 37 5.66 2.75 16.44
CA THR A 37 6.63 1.65 16.43
C THR A 37 6.11 0.45 15.66
N GLU A 38 7.01 -0.45 15.25
CA GLU A 38 6.64 -1.71 14.60
C GLU A 38 5.83 -2.64 15.52
N ASN A 39 5.92 -2.47 16.85
CA ASN A 39 5.22 -3.25 17.86
C ASN A 39 3.85 -2.66 18.24
N ASN A 40 3.41 -1.61 17.57
CA ASN A 40 2.10 -0.99 17.80
C ASN A 40 0.99 -2.05 17.62
N THR A 41 0.17 -2.22 18.65
CA THR A 41 -0.89 -3.26 18.69
C THR A 41 -1.92 -3.07 17.60
N THR A 42 -2.31 -1.83 17.32
CA THR A 42 -3.28 -1.48 16.26
C THR A 42 -2.72 -1.81 14.89
N LEU A 43 -1.44 -1.52 14.66
CA LEU A 43 -0.74 -1.90 13.43
C LEU A 43 -0.75 -3.42 13.23
N ILE A 44 -0.39 -4.18 14.26
CA ILE A 44 -0.34 -5.64 14.21
C ILE A 44 -1.73 -6.20 13.90
N GLN A 45 -2.77 -5.72 14.57
CA GLN A 45 -4.15 -6.13 14.33
C GLN A 45 -4.60 -5.83 12.90
N GLN A 46 -4.30 -4.63 12.39
CA GLN A 46 -4.67 -4.26 11.02
C GLN A 46 -3.97 -5.13 9.98
N LYS A 47 -2.71 -5.43 10.18
CA LYS A 47 -1.96 -6.36 9.31
C LYS A 47 -2.59 -7.75 9.31
N GLN A 48 -2.99 -8.26 10.46
CA GLN A 48 -3.67 -9.56 10.58
C GLN A 48 -5.03 -9.57 9.88
N ILE A 49 -5.80 -8.49 10.02
CA ILE A 49 -7.11 -8.35 9.34
C ILE A 49 -6.93 -8.45 7.81
N LEU A 50 -5.95 -7.77 7.25
CA LEU A 50 -5.68 -7.81 5.81
C LEU A 50 -5.11 -9.17 5.37
N ALA A 51 -4.22 -9.75 6.17
CA ALA A 51 -3.63 -11.07 5.89
C ALA A 51 -4.67 -12.20 5.96
N SER A 52 -5.78 -12.02 6.68
CA SER A 52 -6.83 -13.02 6.80
C SER A 52 -7.58 -13.29 5.48
N ASP A 53 -7.45 -12.43 4.49
CA ASP A 53 -8.08 -12.58 3.18
C ASP A 53 -7.21 -11.97 2.07
N GLU A 54 -6.10 -12.59 1.80
CA GLU A 54 -5.19 -12.16 0.72
C GLU A 54 -5.87 -12.21 -0.65
N ALA A 55 -6.68 -13.23 -0.91
CA ALA A 55 -7.40 -13.36 -2.17
C ALA A 55 -8.37 -12.19 -2.39
N GLY A 56 -9.10 -11.78 -1.36
CA GLY A 56 -9.99 -10.62 -1.41
C GLY A 56 -9.24 -9.30 -1.64
N CYS A 57 -8.05 -9.17 -1.06
CA CYS A 57 -7.18 -8.02 -1.29
C CYS A 57 -6.64 -7.99 -2.73
N LEU A 58 -6.18 -9.12 -3.24
CA LEU A 58 -5.70 -9.26 -4.62
C LEU A 58 -6.82 -8.98 -5.64
N ASP A 59 -8.01 -9.49 -5.40
CA ASP A 59 -9.18 -9.25 -6.26
C ASP A 59 -9.51 -7.76 -6.39
N ARG A 60 -9.18 -6.96 -5.38
CA ARG A 60 -9.38 -5.51 -5.35
C ARG A 60 -8.14 -4.71 -5.70
N ASP A 61 -7.11 -5.37 -6.24
CA ASP A 61 -5.84 -4.74 -6.59
C ASP A 61 -5.25 -3.91 -5.43
N MET A 62 -5.28 -4.46 -4.22
CA MET A 62 -4.75 -3.81 -3.03
C MET A 62 -3.31 -4.23 -2.77
N VAL A 63 -2.49 -3.27 -2.34
CA VAL A 63 -1.18 -3.48 -1.74
C VAL A 63 -1.10 -2.76 -0.40
N MET A 64 -0.33 -3.31 0.54
CA MET A 64 -0.14 -2.73 1.86
C MET A 64 1.31 -2.27 2.01
N GLU A 65 1.48 -1.07 2.56
CA GLU A 65 2.78 -0.48 2.90
C GLU A 65 2.74 -0.02 4.36
N THR A 66 3.79 -0.30 5.12
CA THR A 66 3.91 0.09 6.52
C THR A 66 5.04 1.09 6.71
N TYR A 67 4.81 2.08 7.55
CA TYR A 67 5.74 3.15 7.86
C TYR A 67 5.85 3.33 9.37
N GLU A 68 7.06 3.36 9.88
CA GLU A 68 7.37 3.76 11.23
C GLU A 68 7.59 5.28 11.25
N LEU A 69 6.91 6.01 12.13
CA LEU A 69 6.88 7.48 12.10
C LEU A 69 8.29 8.08 12.18
N ASP A 70 9.15 7.56 13.06
CA ASP A 70 10.52 8.06 13.26
C ASP A 70 11.41 7.86 12.04
N LYS A 71 11.12 6.83 11.23
CA LYS A 71 11.91 6.45 10.05
C LYS A 71 11.27 6.91 8.75
N THR A 72 10.12 7.58 8.81
CA THR A 72 9.40 8.06 7.64
C THR A 72 9.95 9.40 7.17
N ASP A 73 10.26 9.50 5.88
CA ASP A 73 10.72 10.75 5.26
C ASP A 73 9.67 11.86 5.45
N LYS A 74 10.14 13.05 5.76
CA LYS A 74 9.30 14.25 5.91
C LYS A 74 8.42 14.49 4.67
N LYS A 75 8.92 14.25 3.47
CA LYS A 75 8.16 14.41 2.21
C LYS A 75 6.93 13.51 2.19
N VAL A 76 7.04 12.28 2.65
CA VAL A 76 5.92 11.32 2.72
C VAL A 76 4.90 11.78 3.76
N ARG A 77 5.36 12.20 4.94
CA ARG A 77 4.49 12.71 6.00
C ARG A 77 3.73 13.96 5.56
N ASP A 78 4.40 14.88 4.89
CA ASP A 78 3.79 16.10 4.37
C ASP A 78 2.79 15.80 3.25
N LYS A 79 3.15 14.91 2.32
CA LYS A 79 2.30 14.51 1.21
C LYS A 79 0.94 13.97 1.67
N TYR A 80 0.94 13.17 2.72
CA TYR A 80 -0.28 12.54 3.24
C TYR A 80 -0.82 13.22 4.50
N ASN A 81 -0.24 14.34 4.89
CA ASN A 81 -0.62 15.10 6.07
C ASN A 81 -0.68 14.22 7.34
N ILE A 82 0.41 13.47 7.59
CA ILE A 82 0.51 12.54 8.70
C ILE A 82 0.78 13.29 9.99
N SER A 83 -0.10 13.10 10.99
CA SER A 83 0.03 13.67 12.33
C SER A 83 0.93 12.80 13.22
N SER A 84 1.10 13.24 14.47
CA SER A 84 1.80 12.49 15.52
C SER A 84 0.96 11.37 16.15
N ALA A 85 -0.23 11.08 15.63
CA ALA A 85 -1.09 10.00 16.14
C ALA A 85 -0.33 8.66 16.13
N PRO A 86 -0.49 7.82 17.17
CA PRO A 86 0.25 6.55 17.28
C PRO A 86 0.00 5.59 16.13
N PHE A 87 -1.17 5.68 15.50
CA PHE A 87 -1.54 4.87 14.34
C PHE A 87 -2.37 5.68 13.36
N THR A 88 -2.09 5.54 12.07
CA THR A 88 -2.89 6.12 10.99
C THR A 88 -3.06 5.10 9.88
N PHE A 89 -4.31 4.88 9.49
CA PHE A 89 -4.70 4.09 8.32
C PHE A 89 -5.06 5.02 7.17
N LEU A 90 -4.48 4.82 6.01
CA LEU A 90 -4.88 5.49 4.77
C LEU A 90 -5.23 4.47 3.70
N LEU A 91 -6.34 4.69 3.00
CA LEU A 91 -6.63 4.03 1.73
C LEU A 91 -6.44 5.05 0.62
N ILE A 92 -5.52 4.76 -0.29
CA ILE A 92 -5.27 5.55 -1.50
C ILE A 92 -5.91 4.84 -2.68
N GLY A 93 -6.78 5.51 -3.39
CA GLY A 93 -7.41 4.97 -4.60
C GLY A 93 -6.44 4.89 -5.77
N LYS A 94 -6.86 4.24 -6.85
CA LYS A 94 -6.06 4.15 -8.10
C LYS A 94 -5.82 5.52 -8.75
N ASP A 95 -6.67 6.49 -8.44
CA ASP A 95 -6.54 7.89 -8.86
C ASP A 95 -5.47 8.68 -8.04
N GLY A 96 -4.89 8.06 -7.02
CA GLY A 96 -3.88 8.67 -6.16
C GLY A 96 -4.44 9.50 -4.99
N HIS A 97 -5.77 9.61 -4.85
CA HIS A 97 -6.40 10.38 -3.78
C HIS A 97 -6.66 9.52 -2.53
N VAL A 98 -6.63 10.18 -1.36
CA VAL A 98 -6.99 9.55 -0.08
C VAL A 98 -8.51 9.30 -0.07
N ALA A 99 -8.91 8.04 -0.06
CA ALA A 99 -10.31 7.62 -0.02
C ALA A 99 -10.81 7.42 1.42
N LEU A 100 -9.91 7.02 2.34
CA LEU A 100 -10.24 6.82 3.75
C LEU A 100 -9.03 7.15 4.61
N ARG A 101 -9.28 7.87 5.70
CA ARG A 101 -8.31 8.12 6.78
C ARG A 101 -8.94 7.70 8.09
N ALA A 102 -8.22 6.91 8.89
CA ALA A 102 -8.68 6.49 10.21
C ALA A 102 -7.50 6.32 11.16
N TYR A 103 -7.81 6.38 12.45
CA TYR A 103 -6.82 6.27 13.53
C TYR A 103 -7.05 5.02 14.39
N LYS A 104 -7.80 4.09 13.86
CA LYS A 104 -8.15 2.80 14.46
C LYS A 104 -8.14 1.71 13.40
N THR A 105 -8.21 0.45 13.82
CA THR A 105 -8.35 -0.66 12.88
C THR A 105 -9.63 -0.55 12.06
N ILE A 106 -9.54 -0.86 10.79
CA ILE A 106 -10.68 -0.92 9.87
C ILE A 106 -11.02 -2.38 9.62
N PRO A 107 -12.25 -2.82 9.95
CA PRO A 107 -12.69 -4.18 9.65
C PRO A 107 -12.66 -4.47 8.16
N LYS A 108 -12.31 -5.70 7.80
CA LYS A 108 -12.24 -6.13 6.40
C LYS A 108 -13.54 -5.86 5.63
N ALA A 109 -14.69 -6.20 6.23
CA ALA A 109 -15.99 -5.98 5.59
C ALA A 109 -16.25 -4.51 5.25
N GLN A 110 -15.90 -3.59 6.16
CA GLN A 110 -16.03 -2.15 5.94
C GLN A 110 -15.13 -1.67 4.81
N LEU A 111 -13.87 -2.11 4.81
CA LEU A 111 -12.88 -1.73 3.80
C LEU A 111 -13.29 -2.23 2.41
N PHE A 112 -13.70 -3.49 2.31
CA PHE A 112 -14.10 -4.10 1.06
C PHE A 112 -15.39 -3.47 0.50
N ALA A 113 -16.36 -3.18 1.36
CA ALA A 113 -17.60 -2.49 0.96
C ALA A 113 -17.30 -1.08 0.41
N LEU A 114 -16.38 -0.35 1.04
CA LEU A 114 -15.97 0.97 0.56
C LEU A 114 -15.35 0.88 -0.84
N ILE A 115 -14.41 -0.05 -1.03
CA ILE A 115 -13.73 -0.25 -2.32
C ILE A 115 -14.73 -0.71 -3.39
N ASP A 116 -15.60 -1.67 -3.09
CA ASP A 116 -16.58 -2.20 -4.05
C ASP A 116 -17.61 -1.15 -4.50
N GLY A 117 -17.79 -0.09 -3.72
CA GLY A 117 -18.58 1.08 -4.08
C GLY A 117 -17.90 2.09 -5.00
N MET A 118 -16.58 1.97 -5.20
CA MET A 118 -15.83 2.90 -6.05
C MET A 118 -16.15 2.70 -7.53
N PRO A 119 -16.27 3.78 -8.35
CA PRO A 119 -16.61 3.66 -9.77
C PRO A 119 -15.66 2.77 -10.57
N MET A 120 -14.33 2.93 -10.39
CA MET A 120 -13.33 2.11 -11.08
C MET A 120 -13.44 0.63 -10.69
N ARG A 121 -13.74 0.34 -9.43
CA ARG A 121 -13.93 -1.03 -8.95
C ARG A 121 -15.20 -1.66 -9.56
N ARG A 122 -16.28 -0.91 -9.66
CA ARG A 122 -17.51 -1.37 -10.32
C ARG A 122 -17.26 -1.76 -11.77
N ASP A 123 -16.47 -0.98 -12.49
CA ASP A 123 -16.11 -1.28 -13.87
C ASP A 123 -15.20 -2.53 -13.97
N GLU A 124 -14.29 -2.70 -13.01
CA GLU A 124 -13.46 -3.91 -12.91
C GLU A 124 -14.31 -5.16 -12.70
N MET A 125 -15.31 -5.10 -11.80
CA MET A 125 -16.21 -6.22 -11.54
C MET A 125 -17.05 -6.58 -12.75
N LYS A 126 -17.57 -5.60 -13.49
CA LYS A 126 -18.33 -5.81 -14.73
C LYS A 126 -17.48 -6.51 -15.79
N ARG A 127 -16.22 -6.09 -15.96
CA ARG A 127 -15.29 -6.71 -16.93
C ARG A 127 -14.97 -8.19 -16.60
N LYS A 128 -14.96 -8.55 -15.33
CA LYS A 128 -14.72 -9.94 -14.89
C LYS A 128 -15.90 -10.88 -15.13
N GLN A 129 -17.10 -10.35 -15.36
CA GLN A 129 -18.33 -11.13 -15.63
C GLN A 129 -18.51 -11.48 -17.11
N HIS A 130 -17.68 -10.95 -18.00
CA HIS A 130 -17.64 -11.21 -19.43
C HIS A 130 -16.34 -11.92 -19.85
#